data_743709ef273fd3aed80b1fe077f579ac
#
_entry.id   743709ef273fd3aed80b1fe077f579ac
#
_cell.length_a   1.000
_cell.length_b   1.000
_cell.length_c   1.000
_cell.angle_alpha   90.00
_cell.angle_beta   90.00
_cell.angle_gamma   90.00
#
_symmetry.space_group_name_H-M   'P 1'
#
loop_
_entity.id
_entity.type
_entity.pdbx_description
1 polymer ?
#
loop_
_entity_poly.entity_id
_entity_poly.type
_entity_poly.pdbx_seq_one_letter_code
_entity_poly.pdbx_strand_id
1 'polypeptide(L)'
;MRLLLIHSDFIEYEAKKKTGMAEETEALKDSAQEALTVFCAVESVDEDDLDGVVAQAVAEIKKTADQLSIENIVVYPYAHLSSDLARPDAAVRALKAMESALKEERYTVKRAPFGWYKAFRLSCKGHPLSELSKTIVPSEEGGKPEKKVVEHQFFVMTPDGKEHPVSEYMDDSPFGRLVRKEMGEAGSAGGEPIHVNLMRSKELVDYEPVSDVGHLRWMPRGKLIRDLLADYVLTLVLPYGATPVETPVMYDLGDQAIFEHADKFGERQYRFKSGNRNMMLRFAACFGMFSIMRDMHISPNTLPMKMYELSTYSFRHEQKGEVIGLKRLRAFTMPDMHTLCTDMPEALQSFEEQLAMGWETGRDFGTHLVGVFRSTRDFYEEHEDWVKKMVADSAVPMLIEILSD
;
A
#
# COMPACT_ATOMS: atom_id res chain seq x y z
N MET A 1 -16.62 9.42 1.92
CA MET A 1 -17.44 9.37 0.66
C MET A 1 -16.85 8.34 -0.28
N ARG A 2 -17.68 7.55 -0.94
CA ARG A 2 -17.26 6.58 -1.96
C ARG A 2 -17.60 7.08 -3.35
N LEU A 3 -16.63 7.04 -4.26
CA LEU A 3 -16.80 7.40 -5.66
C LEU A 3 -16.44 6.23 -6.55
N LEU A 4 -17.28 5.95 -7.56
CA LEU A 4 -16.95 5.09 -8.69
C LEU A 4 -17.08 5.94 -9.96
N LEU A 5 -15.95 6.23 -10.59
CA LEU A 5 -15.83 7.06 -11.77
C LEU A 5 -15.79 6.15 -12.99
N ILE A 6 -16.74 6.31 -13.90
CA ILE A 6 -16.82 5.50 -15.13
C ILE A 6 -16.77 6.41 -16.35
N HIS A 7 -15.74 6.21 -17.20
CA HIS A 7 -15.70 6.81 -18.52
C HIS A 7 -16.66 6.07 -19.46
N SER A 8 -17.73 6.74 -19.84
CA SER A 8 -18.84 6.13 -20.59
C SER A 8 -19.06 6.77 -21.94
N ASP A 9 -19.34 5.94 -22.96
CA ASP A 9 -19.85 6.42 -24.26
C ASP A 9 -21.17 7.15 -24.07
N PHE A 10 -22.02 6.61 -23.21
CA PHE A 10 -23.25 7.24 -22.79
C PHE A 10 -23.71 6.77 -21.42
N ILE A 11 -24.49 7.59 -20.75
CA ILE A 11 -25.37 7.20 -19.65
C ILE A 11 -26.76 7.76 -19.89
N GLU A 12 -27.79 6.95 -19.66
CA GLU A 12 -29.21 7.32 -19.61
C GLU A 12 -29.77 6.89 -18.27
N TYR A 13 -30.56 7.72 -17.62
CA TYR A 13 -31.27 7.33 -16.40
C TYR A 13 -32.70 7.87 -16.37
N GLU A 14 -33.56 7.17 -15.65
CA GLU A 14 -34.96 7.52 -15.45
C GLU A 14 -35.39 7.20 -14.01
N ALA A 15 -35.86 8.22 -13.28
CA ALA A 15 -36.43 8.09 -11.96
C ALA A 15 -37.84 7.45 -12.06
N LYS A 16 -38.01 6.28 -11.43
CA LYS A 16 -39.24 5.47 -11.54
C LYS A 16 -40.16 5.60 -10.34
N LYS A 17 -39.60 5.60 -9.13
CA LYS A 17 -40.40 5.59 -7.89
C LYS A 17 -39.68 6.41 -6.80
N LYS A 18 -40.44 7.28 -6.12
CA LYS A 18 -39.96 8.03 -4.96
C LYS A 18 -39.77 7.12 -3.74
N THR A 19 -38.71 7.38 -2.96
CA THR A 19 -38.62 6.93 -1.57
C THR A 19 -39.14 8.03 -0.64
N GLY A 20 -39.25 7.74 0.66
CA GLY A 20 -39.62 8.76 1.67
C GLY A 20 -38.61 9.90 1.83
N MET A 21 -37.39 9.77 1.24
CA MET A 21 -36.28 10.72 1.30
C MET A 21 -35.96 11.37 -0.03
N ALA A 22 -36.87 11.23 -1.01
CA ALA A 22 -36.65 11.72 -2.36
C ALA A 22 -36.71 13.26 -2.42
N GLU A 23 -35.70 13.85 -3.07
CA GLU A 23 -35.76 15.28 -3.40
C GLU A 23 -36.82 15.55 -4.48
N GLU A 24 -37.42 16.73 -4.46
CA GLU A 24 -38.33 17.18 -5.50
C GLU A 24 -37.54 17.53 -6.76
N THR A 25 -37.98 17.01 -7.90
CA THR A 25 -37.35 17.26 -9.20
C THR A 25 -38.39 17.19 -10.30
N GLU A 26 -38.24 18.03 -11.30
CA GLU A 26 -39.01 17.98 -12.54
C GLU A 26 -38.32 17.11 -13.61
N ALA A 27 -37.00 16.95 -13.51
CA ALA A 27 -36.19 16.16 -14.43
C ALA A 27 -36.16 14.69 -14.03
N LEU A 28 -37.16 13.92 -14.41
CA LEU A 28 -37.26 12.48 -14.11
C LEU A 28 -36.42 11.60 -15.04
N LYS A 29 -36.01 12.14 -16.20
CA LYS A 29 -35.20 11.42 -17.18
C LYS A 29 -34.15 12.33 -17.78
N ASP A 30 -32.93 11.84 -17.91
CA ASP A 30 -31.83 12.57 -18.58
C ASP A 30 -30.81 11.60 -19.16
N SER A 31 -29.92 12.11 -20.02
CA SER A 31 -28.84 11.35 -20.64
C SER A 31 -27.61 12.24 -20.90
N ALA A 32 -26.44 11.63 -20.96
CA ALA A 32 -25.21 12.27 -21.41
C ALA A 32 -24.42 11.33 -22.32
N GLN A 33 -23.76 11.92 -23.32
CA GLN A 33 -22.84 11.23 -24.22
C GLN A 33 -21.42 11.62 -23.85
N GLU A 34 -20.44 10.75 -24.12
CA GLU A 34 -19.03 10.99 -23.84
C GLU A 34 -18.84 11.62 -22.44
N ALA A 35 -19.20 10.87 -21.39
CA ALA A 35 -19.31 11.42 -20.06
C ALA A 35 -18.48 10.67 -19.02
N LEU A 36 -17.97 11.41 -18.03
CA LEU A 36 -17.50 10.84 -16.78
C LEU A 36 -18.70 10.67 -15.84
N THR A 37 -19.17 9.44 -15.69
CA THR A 37 -20.25 9.09 -14.77
C THR A 37 -19.66 8.87 -13.39
N VAL A 38 -20.10 9.67 -12.42
CA VAL A 38 -19.63 9.65 -11.03
C VAL A 38 -20.71 9.05 -10.15
N PHE A 39 -20.69 7.74 -9.92
CA PHE A 39 -21.50 7.13 -8.89
C PHE A 39 -20.93 7.48 -7.52
N CYS A 40 -21.76 8.02 -6.62
CA CYS A 40 -21.28 8.46 -5.31
C CYS A 40 -22.23 8.07 -4.17
N ALA A 41 -21.63 7.66 -3.05
CA ALA A 41 -22.29 7.47 -1.77
C ALA A 41 -21.60 8.37 -0.73
N VAL A 42 -22.39 9.20 -0.05
CA VAL A 42 -21.94 9.99 1.09
C VAL A 42 -22.10 9.12 2.33
N GLU A 43 -21.02 9.02 3.12
CA GLU A 43 -20.94 8.16 4.31
C GLU A 43 -21.19 8.97 5.60
N SER A 44 -21.54 8.31 6.71
CA SER A 44 -21.85 8.98 7.97
C SER A 44 -20.67 9.82 8.48
N VAL A 45 -19.45 9.32 8.31
CA VAL A 45 -18.20 10.00 8.68
C VAL A 45 -17.97 11.32 7.90
N ASP A 46 -18.55 11.47 6.72
CA ASP A 46 -18.41 12.69 5.93
C ASP A 46 -19.14 13.88 6.52
N GLU A 47 -20.10 13.65 7.43
CA GLU A 47 -20.88 14.69 8.07
C GLU A 47 -20.03 15.58 8.98
N ASP A 48 -18.89 15.07 9.46
CA ASP A 48 -17.97 15.79 10.36
C ASP A 48 -17.23 16.93 9.62
N ASP A 49 -16.93 16.74 8.31
CA ASP A 49 -16.29 17.75 7.46
C ASP A 49 -16.83 17.67 6.03
N LEU A 50 -18.12 17.97 5.87
CA LEU A 50 -18.80 17.82 4.57
C LEU A 50 -18.18 18.68 3.47
N ASP A 51 -17.76 19.90 3.79
CA ASP A 51 -17.20 20.86 2.82
C ASP A 51 -15.79 20.41 2.37
N GLY A 52 -14.96 19.93 3.28
CA GLY A 52 -13.65 19.37 2.96
C GLY A 52 -13.75 18.11 2.11
N VAL A 53 -14.68 17.20 2.45
CA VAL A 53 -14.95 15.99 1.66
C VAL A 53 -15.43 16.34 0.24
N VAL A 54 -16.34 17.31 0.10
CA VAL A 54 -16.81 17.79 -1.21
C VAL A 54 -15.65 18.39 -2.03
N ALA A 55 -14.83 19.22 -1.43
CA ALA A 55 -13.67 19.82 -2.11
C ALA A 55 -12.69 18.75 -2.63
N GLN A 56 -12.38 17.75 -1.82
CA GLN A 56 -11.53 16.63 -2.22
C GLN A 56 -12.16 15.79 -3.34
N ALA A 57 -13.46 15.50 -3.24
CA ALA A 57 -14.20 14.76 -4.27
C ALA A 57 -14.18 15.50 -5.62
N VAL A 58 -14.44 16.80 -5.61
CA VAL A 58 -14.36 17.67 -6.79
C VAL A 58 -12.96 17.64 -7.40
N ALA A 59 -11.90 17.73 -6.60
CA ALA A 59 -10.52 17.69 -7.07
C ALA A 59 -10.19 16.35 -7.77
N GLU A 60 -10.61 15.20 -7.22
CA GLU A 60 -10.39 13.88 -7.84
C GLU A 60 -11.21 13.70 -9.12
N ILE A 61 -12.44 14.22 -9.17
CA ILE A 61 -13.28 14.19 -10.37
C ILE A 61 -12.62 15.01 -11.48
N LYS A 62 -12.20 16.26 -11.18
CA LYS A 62 -11.49 17.15 -12.12
C LYS A 62 -10.25 16.50 -12.67
N LYS A 63 -9.38 15.98 -11.80
CA LYS A 63 -8.16 15.27 -12.19
C LYS A 63 -8.44 14.16 -13.19
N THR A 64 -9.48 13.36 -12.95
CA THR A 64 -9.85 12.24 -13.84
C THR A 64 -10.44 12.76 -15.15
N ALA A 65 -11.32 13.77 -15.12
CA ALA A 65 -11.93 14.37 -16.30
C ALA A 65 -10.86 15.00 -17.22
N ASP A 66 -9.88 15.70 -16.65
CA ASP A 66 -8.77 16.30 -17.38
C ASP A 66 -7.87 15.27 -18.04
N GLN A 67 -7.51 14.19 -17.31
CA GLN A 67 -6.72 13.08 -17.86
C GLN A 67 -7.40 12.39 -19.05
N LEU A 68 -8.74 12.36 -19.04
CA LEU A 68 -9.55 11.74 -20.08
C LEU A 68 -10.01 12.74 -21.15
N SER A 69 -9.73 14.05 -20.96
CA SER A 69 -10.17 15.13 -21.84
C SER A 69 -11.71 15.16 -22.00
N ILE A 70 -12.44 14.96 -20.90
CA ILE A 70 -13.92 14.93 -20.87
C ILE A 70 -14.45 16.21 -20.26
N GLU A 71 -15.50 16.78 -20.89
CA GLU A 71 -16.20 17.95 -20.41
C GLU A 71 -17.56 17.62 -19.76
N ASN A 72 -18.17 16.49 -20.12
CA ASN A 72 -19.47 16.06 -19.59
C ASN A 72 -19.30 15.25 -18.32
N ILE A 73 -19.91 15.66 -17.21
CA ILE A 73 -19.89 14.95 -15.94
C ILE A 73 -21.32 14.65 -15.50
N VAL A 74 -21.57 13.42 -15.06
CA VAL A 74 -22.85 13.03 -14.48
C VAL A 74 -22.67 12.60 -13.05
N VAL A 75 -23.10 13.40 -12.08
CA VAL A 75 -23.11 13.05 -10.65
C VAL A 75 -24.32 12.18 -10.36
N TYR A 76 -24.08 10.93 -9.97
CA TYR A 76 -25.13 9.93 -9.79
C TYR A 76 -25.15 9.41 -8.36
N PRO A 77 -26.11 9.80 -7.50
CA PRO A 77 -26.26 9.25 -6.15
C PRO A 77 -26.51 7.74 -6.19
N TYR A 78 -25.62 6.96 -5.56
CA TYR A 78 -25.64 5.50 -5.61
C TYR A 78 -25.31 4.90 -4.24
N ALA A 79 -26.34 4.69 -3.42
CA ALA A 79 -26.24 4.23 -2.04
C ALA A 79 -25.57 2.84 -1.89
N HIS A 80 -25.58 2.01 -2.95
CA HIS A 80 -25.02 0.66 -2.91
C HIS A 80 -23.48 0.61 -2.86
N LEU A 81 -22.78 1.76 -2.93
CA LEU A 81 -21.32 1.82 -2.78
C LEU A 81 -20.88 1.74 -1.31
N SER A 82 -21.77 1.97 -0.36
CA SER A 82 -21.44 1.92 1.07
C SER A 82 -22.60 1.31 1.88
N SER A 83 -22.23 0.66 2.98
CA SER A 83 -23.19 0.17 4.00
C SER A 83 -23.40 1.18 5.14
N ASP A 84 -22.61 2.25 5.20
CA ASP A 84 -22.64 3.27 6.23
C ASP A 84 -22.94 4.64 5.58
N LEU A 85 -24.21 4.96 5.41
CA LEU A 85 -24.67 6.13 4.69
C LEU A 85 -24.91 7.32 5.60
N ALA A 86 -24.56 8.52 5.15
CA ALA A 86 -24.89 9.79 5.77
C ALA A 86 -26.41 10.02 5.82
N ARG A 87 -26.84 10.93 6.66
CA ARG A 87 -28.23 11.40 6.68
C ARG A 87 -28.62 11.99 5.33
N PRO A 88 -29.87 11.82 4.90
CA PRO A 88 -30.34 12.25 3.58
C PRO A 88 -30.12 13.74 3.28
N ASP A 89 -30.29 14.59 4.28
CA ASP A 89 -30.06 16.04 4.16
C ASP A 89 -28.59 16.40 3.94
N ALA A 90 -27.67 15.74 4.62
CA ALA A 90 -26.24 15.89 4.42
C ALA A 90 -25.82 15.39 3.03
N ALA A 91 -26.31 14.22 2.62
CA ALA A 91 -26.02 13.66 1.29
C ALA A 91 -26.51 14.58 0.17
N VAL A 92 -27.71 15.12 0.25
CA VAL A 92 -28.26 16.08 -0.73
C VAL A 92 -27.42 17.37 -0.79
N ARG A 93 -26.99 17.89 0.38
CA ARG A 93 -26.11 19.08 0.43
C ARG A 93 -24.79 18.82 -0.28
N ALA A 94 -24.12 17.70 0.03
CA ALA A 94 -22.86 17.33 -0.60
C ALA A 94 -22.99 17.21 -2.12
N LEU A 95 -24.02 16.52 -2.61
CA LEU A 95 -24.28 16.33 -4.04
C LEU A 95 -24.54 17.64 -4.78
N LYS A 96 -25.29 18.57 -4.18
CA LYS A 96 -25.53 19.90 -4.74
C LYS A 96 -24.27 20.75 -4.74
N ALA A 97 -23.48 20.69 -3.67
CA ALA A 97 -22.21 21.40 -3.59
C ALA A 97 -21.21 20.90 -4.64
N MET A 98 -21.09 19.57 -4.83
CA MET A 98 -20.27 18.98 -5.90
C MET A 98 -20.74 19.44 -7.29
N GLU A 99 -22.05 19.41 -7.55
CA GLU A 99 -22.64 19.87 -8.82
C GLU A 99 -22.31 21.35 -9.08
N SER A 100 -22.47 22.21 -8.08
CA SER A 100 -22.19 23.65 -8.20
C SER A 100 -20.71 23.92 -8.44
N ALA A 101 -19.82 23.31 -7.64
CA ALA A 101 -18.38 23.50 -7.79
C ALA A 101 -17.85 23.03 -9.14
N LEU A 102 -18.35 21.91 -9.66
CA LEU A 102 -17.96 21.43 -10.99
C LEU A 102 -18.52 22.32 -12.13
N LYS A 103 -19.70 22.94 -11.95
CA LYS A 103 -20.27 23.90 -12.92
C LYS A 103 -19.54 25.23 -12.96
N GLU A 104 -18.97 25.68 -11.84
CA GLU A 104 -18.15 26.90 -11.77
C GLU A 104 -16.85 26.78 -12.56
N GLU A 105 -16.44 25.57 -12.80
CA GLU A 105 -15.34 25.24 -13.69
C GLU A 105 -15.83 25.15 -15.16
N ARG A 106 -15.11 24.48 -16.02
CA ARG A 106 -15.45 24.36 -17.46
C ARG A 106 -16.39 23.20 -17.80
N TYR A 107 -16.89 22.44 -16.82
CA TYR A 107 -17.61 21.20 -17.08
C TYR A 107 -19.11 21.40 -17.30
N THR A 108 -19.67 20.59 -18.20
CA THR A 108 -21.11 20.42 -18.34
C THR A 108 -21.59 19.36 -17.36
N VAL A 109 -22.26 19.78 -16.29
CA VAL A 109 -22.60 18.87 -15.18
C VAL A 109 -24.10 18.60 -15.14
N LYS A 110 -24.46 17.33 -15.09
CA LYS A 110 -25.81 16.83 -14.80
C LYS A 110 -25.80 16.08 -13.49
N ARG A 111 -26.90 16.11 -12.74
CA ARG A 111 -27.05 15.38 -11.49
C ARG A 111 -28.34 14.55 -11.51
N ALA A 112 -28.21 13.24 -11.30
CA ALA A 112 -29.38 12.39 -11.12
C ALA A 112 -30.04 12.65 -9.75
N PRO A 113 -31.38 12.60 -9.65
CA PRO A 113 -32.09 12.97 -8.44
C PRO A 113 -31.82 12.00 -7.29
N PHE A 114 -31.66 12.56 -6.07
CA PHE A 114 -31.46 11.80 -4.84
C PHE A 114 -32.76 11.15 -4.36
N GLY A 115 -32.66 9.98 -3.75
CA GLY A 115 -33.76 9.31 -3.07
C GLY A 115 -34.82 8.69 -4.00
N TRP A 116 -34.51 8.49 -5.26
CA TRP A 116 -35.37 7.82 -6.23
C TRP A 116 -34.83 6.44 -6.63
N TYR A 117 -35.72 5.47 -6.80
CA TYR A 117 -35.39 4.29 -7.58
C TYR A 117 -35.28 4.67 -9.05
N LYS A 118 -34.11 4.40 -9.63
CA LYS A 118 -33.78 4.82 -11.01
C LYS A 118 -33.42 3.61 -11.86
N ALA A 119 -34.00 3.54 -13.07
CA ALA A 119 -33.46 2.69 -14.11
C ALA A 119 -32.34 3.44 -14.81
N PHE A 120 -31.26 2.79 -15.19
CA PHE A 120 -30.20 3.41 -15.99
C PHE A 120 -29.61 2.42 -16.99
N ARG A 121 -29.02 2.98 -18.04
CA ARG A 121 -28.20 2.31 -19.04
C ARG A 121 -26.87 3.05 -19.11
N LEU A 122 -25.77 2.32 -19.16
CA LEU A 122 -24.44 2.88 -19.26
C LEU A 122 -23.58 1.98 -20.14
N SER A 123 -22.77 2.58 -21.03
CA SER A 123 -21.74 1.89 -21.82
C SER A 123 -20.36 2.36 -21.37
N CYS A 124 -19.63 1.51 -20.67
CA CYS A 124 -18.25 1.78 -20.26
C CYS A 124 -17.27 1.58 -21.42
N LYS A 125 -16.28 2.45 -21.58
CA LYS A 125 -15.34 2.44 -22.72
C LYS A 125 -14.30 1.31 -22.69
N GLY A 126 -14.03 0.70 -21.54
CA GLY A 126 -13.16 -0.50 -21.45
C GLY A 126 -11.65 -0.26 -21.68
N HIS A 127 -11.12 0.88 -21.29
CA HIS A 127 -9.68 1.15 -21.26
C HIS A 127 -9.16 1.23 -19.81
N PRO A 128 -7.83 1.25 -19.53
CA PRO A 128 -7.29 1.17 -18.17
C PRO A 128 -7.77 2.24 -17.18
N LEU A 129 -8.24 3.39 -17.65
CA LEU A 129 -8.78 4.48 -16.83
C LEU A 129 -10.31 4.60 -16.94
N SER A 130 -11.00 3.60 -17.52
CA SER A 130 -12.45 3.67 -17.71
C SER A 130 -13.26 3.41 -16.46
N GLU A 131 -12.67 2.78 -15.44
CA GLU A 131 -13.32 2.45 -14.17
C GLU A 131 -12.34 2.74 -13.02
N LEU A 132 -12.66 3.72 -12.17
CA LEU A 132 -11.82 4.12 -11.05
C LEU A 132 -12.65 4.22 -9.77
N SER A 133 -12.27 3.48 -8.74
CA SER A 133 -12.85 3.62 -7.39
C SER A 133 -12.00 4.55 -6.54
N LYS A 134 -12.65 5.45 -5.81
CA LYS A 134 -12.02 6.40 -4.89
C LYS A 134 -12.76 6.43 -3.57
N THR A 135 -12.00 6.50 -2.49
CA THR A 135 -12.51 6.77 -1.14
C THR A 135 -12.02 8.13 -0.72
N ILE A 136 -12.94 9.01 -0.38
CA ILE A 136 -12.66 10.33 0.20
C ILE A 136 -12.96 10.24 1.69
N VAL A 137 -12.08 10.75 2.53
CA VAL A 137 -12.25 10.78 3.99
C VAL A 137 -12.20 12.23 4.48
N PRO A 138 -12.95 12.57 5.56
CA PRO A 138 -12.85 13.89 6.20
C PRO A 138 -11.41 14.19 6.60
N SER A 139 -10.99 15.44 6.49
CA SER A 139 -9.71 15.88 7.03
C SER A 139 -9.89 16.10 8.53
N GLU A 140 -9.10 15.47 9.39
CA GLU A 140 -9.01 15.90 10.78
C GLU A 140 -8.44 17.31 10.83
N GLU A 141 -9.26 18.24 11.31
CA GLU A 141 -9.02 19.67 11.58
C GLU A 141 -8.03 20.47 10.73
N GLY A 142 -8.60 21.43 9.99
CA GLY A 142 -8.10 22.80 9.79
C GLY A 142 -6.69 22.99 9.25
N GLY A 143 -6.44 22.48 8.12
CA GLY A 143 -5.28 22.75 7.31
C GLY A 143 -5.24 21.73 6.22
N LYS A 144 -5.36 22.15 4.93
CA LYS A 144 -4.81 21.31 3.89
C LYS A 144 -3.48 20.78 4.42
N PRO A 145 -3.22 19.48 4.45
CA PRO A 145 -1.91 19.09 4.06
C PRO A 145 -1.90 19.43 2.56
N GLU A 146 -1.35 20.58 2.16
CA GLU A 146 -0.44 20.46 1.04
C GLU A 146 0.19 19.10 1.27
N LYS A 147 0.07 18.16 0.33
CA LYS A 147 1.16 17.24 0.14
C LYS A 147 2.34 18.21 0.09
N LYS A 148 3.03 18.38 1.22
CA LYS A 148 4.42 18.74 1.18
C LYS A 148 4.92 17.78 0.13
N VAL A 149 5.36 18.29 -0.99
CA VAL A 149 6.24 17.54 -1.87
C VAL A 149 7.34 17.22 -0.89
N VAL A 150 7.31 15.99 -0.37
CA VAL A 150 8.33 15.48 0.51
C VAL A 150 9.51 15.46 -0.43
N GLU A 151 10.32 16.51 -0.42
CA GLU A 151 11.53 16.58 -1.22
C GLU A 151 12.50 15.58 -0.59
N HIS A 152 12.31 14.32 -0.97
CA HIS A 152 13.28 13.29 -0.69
C HIS A 152 14.57 13.70 -1.40
N GLN A 153 15.62 13.86 -0.66
CA GLN A 153 16.93 14.07 -1.24
C GLN A 153 17.54 12.70 -1.56
N PHE A 154 17.90 12.49 -2.81
CA PHE A 154 18.55 11.26 -3.27
C PHE A 154 19.96 11.55 -3.75
N PHE A 155 20.89 10.71 -3.36
CA PHE A 155 22.24 10.68 -3.89
C PHE A 155 22.82 9.27 -3.79
N VAL A 156 23.88 8.99 -4.54
CA VAL A 156 24.60 7.72 -4.46
C VAL A 156 25.86 7.94 -3.61
N MET A 157 26.05 7.11 -2.61
CA MET A 157 27.30 7.07 -1.84
C MET A 157 28.13 5.88 -2.28
N THR A 158 29.39 6.14 -2.63
CA THR A 158 30.36 5.12 -3.02
C THR A 158 31.20 4.65 -1.82
N PRO A 159 31.83 3.44 -1.90
CA PRO A 159 32.63 2.89 -0.80
C PRO A 159 33.80 3.77 -0.32
N ASP A 160 34.25 4.72 -1.13
CA ASP A 160 35.25 5.73 -0.73
C ASP A 160 34.64 6.92 0.01
N GLY A 161 33.36 6.88 0.36
CA GLY A 161 32.63 7.88 1.13
C GLY A 161 32.23 9.12 0.33
N LYS A 162 32.34 9.10 -1.00
CA LYS A 162 31.93 10.22 -1.85
C LYS A 162 30.48 10.14 -2.23
N GLU A 163 29.86 11.30 -2.31
CA GLU A 163 28.49 11.49 -2.77
C GLU A 163 28.49 11.83 -4.26
N HIS A 164 27.58 11.20 -5.01
CA HIS A 164 27.41 11.40 -6.43
C HIS A 164 25.94 11.66 -6.79
N PRO A 165 25.66 12.46 -7.81
CA PRO A 165 24.31 12.61 -8.33
C PRO A 165 23.74 11.28 -8.82
N VAL A 166 22.46 11.02 -8.55
CA VAL A 166 21.77 9.79 -9.00
C VAL A 166 21.83 9.60 -10.52
N SER A 167 21.89 10.70 -11.29
CA SER A 167 21.95 10.69 -12.75
C SER A 167 23.18 9.97 -13.33
N GLU A 168 24.27 9.85 -12.58
CA GLU A 168 25.47 9.14 -12.98
C GLU A 168 25.30 7.61 -12.92
N TYR A 169 24.27 7.13 -12.24
CA TYR A 169 24.04 5.70 -11.95
C TYR A 169 22.75 5.15 -12.55
N MET A 170 22.11 5.87 -13.48
CA MET A 170 20.85 5.44 -14.12
C MET A 170 21.09 4.57 -15.35
N ASP A 171 21.95 3.55 -15.21
CA ASP A 171 22.31 2.61 -16.28
C ASP A 171 21.52 1.28 -16.21
N ASP A 172 21.88 0.28 -17.03
CA ASP A 172 21.24 -1.04 -17.07
C ASP A 172 21.85 -2.06 -16.11
N SER A 173 22.82 -1.65 -15.27
CA SER A 173 23.35 -2.49 -14.20
C SER A 173 22.26 -2.83 -13.18
N PRO A 174 22.43 -3.87 -12.35
CA PRO A 174 21.51 -4.16 -11.26
C PRO A 174 21.27 -2.95 -10.35
N PHE A 175 22.31 -2.18 -10.04
CA PHE A 175 22.22 -0.98 -9.22
C PHE A 175 21.53 0.17 -9.95
N GLY A 176 21.86 0.42 -11.21
CA GLY A 176 21.22 1.46 -12.01
C GLY A 176 19.72 1.21 -12.22
N ARG A 177 19.29 -0.06 -12.38
CA ARG A 177 17.87 -0.41 -12.40
C ARG A 177 17.16 -0.14 -11.08
N LEU A 178 17.85 -0.34 -9.93
CA LEU A 178 17.33 0.04 -8.62
C LEU A 178 17.14 1.55 -8.55
N VAL A 179 18.17 2.33 -8.90
CA VAL A 179 18.14 3.80 -8.90
C VAL A 179 16.97 4.31 -9.74
N ARG A 180 16.83 3.86 -11.00
CA ARG A 180 15.69 4.27 -11.86
C ARG A 180 14.33 3.93 -11.25
N LYS A 181 14.21 2.76 -10.63
CA LYS A 181 12.96 2.35 -9.98
C LYS A 181 12.60 3.28 -8.81
N GLU A 182 13.56 3.60 -7.95
CA GLU A 182 13.33 4.49 -6.80
C GLU A 182 13.04 5.94 -7.26
N MET A 183 13.62 6.36 -8.39
CA MET A 183 13.33 7.66 -9.03
C MET A 183 12.01 7.68 -9.82
N GLY A 184 11.24 6.58 -9.84
CA GLY A 184 9.95 6.51 -10.51
C GLY A 184 10.01 6.26 -12.03
N GLU A 185 11.18 5.99 -12.59
CA GLU A 185 11.40 5.74 -14.02
C GLU A 185 11.31 4.25 -14.40
N ALA A 186 10.67 3.42 -13.60
CA ALA A 186 10.54 2.00 -13.88
C ALA A 186 9.67 1.75 -15.11
N GLY A 187 10.30 1.36 -16.21
CA GLY A 187 9.63 0.85 -17.40
C GLY A 187 8.89 -0.46 -17.08
N SER A 188 7.68 -0.62 -17.60
CA SER A 188 6.98 -1.90 -17.56
C SER A 188 7.73 -2.89 -18.45
N ALA A 189 8.42 -3.86 -17.86
CA ALA A 189 8.92 -5.00 -18.60
C ALA A 189 7.69 -5.78 -19.10
N GLY A 190 7.43 -5.72 -20.40
CA GLY A 190 6.35 -6.49 -21.02
C GLY A 190 6.70 -7.99 -21.04
N GLY A 191 5.72 -8.85 -20.75
CA GLY A 191 5.84 -10.29 -20.80
C GLY A 191 5.84 -10.99 -19.43
N GLU A 192 5.61 -12.31 -19.46
CA GLU A 192 5.63 -13.13 -18.23
C GLU A 192 7.08 -13.28 -17.73
N PRO A 193 7.36 -12.98 -16.46
CA PRO A 193 8.71 -13.08 -15.92
C PRO A 193 9.25 -14.52 -15.98
N ILE A 194 10.55 -14.65 -16.27
CA ILE A 194 11.24 -15.95 -16.43
C ILE A 194 10.99 -16.88 -15.22
N HIS A 195 10.95 -16.34 -14.00
CA HIS A 195 10.75 -17.16 -12.80
C HIS A 195 9.37 -17.84 -12.76
N VAL A 196 8.33 -17.29 -13.40
CA VAL A 196 7.00 -17.90 -13.49
C VAL A 196 7.05 -19.16 -14.36
N ASN A 197 7.76 -19.10 -15.48
CA ASN A 197 7.99 -20.27 -16.33
C ASN A 197 8.83 -21.33 -15.60
N LEU A 198 9.89 -20.91 -14.88
CA LEU A 198 10.74 -21.83 -14.12
C LEU A 198 9.99 -22.54 -12.99
N MET A 199 9.18 -21.84 -12.21
CA MET A 199 8.44 -22.44 -11.09
C MET A 199 7.50 -23.55 -11.57
N ARG A 200 6.89 -23.41 -12.75
CA ARG A 200 5.99 -24.39 -13.34
C ARG A 200 6.77 -25.53 -14.03
N SER A 201 7.69 -25.19 -14.95
CA SER A 201 8.44 -26.19 -15.74
C SER A 201 9.32 -27.11 -14.89
N LYS A 202 9.76 -26.62 -13.73
CA LYS A 202 10.52 -27.43 -12.75
C LYS A 202 9.63 -28.09 -11.69
N GLU A 203 8.32 -27.95 -11.78
CA GLU A 203 7.34 -28.46 -10.81
C GLU A 203 7.68 -28.06 -9.36
N LEU A 204 8.01 -26.79 -9.15
CA LEU A 204 8.38 -26.27 -7.83
C LEU A 204 7.18 -25.69 -7.10
N VAL A 205 6.44 -24.83 -7.77
CA VAL A 205 5.34 -24.04 -7.22
C VAL A 205 4.36 -23.73 -8.33
N ASP A 206 3.06 -23.65 -8.02
CA ASP A 206 2.06 -23.16 -8.95
C ASP A 206 0.98 -22.37 -8.21
N TYR A 207 0.17 -21.63 -8.96
CA TYR A 207 -1.00 -20.94 -8.42
C TYR A 207 -2.06 -21.95 -7.95
N GLU A 208 -2.74 -21.62 -6.84
CA GLU A 208 -3.85 -22.43 -6.35
C GLU A 208 -5.19 -21.81 -6.81
N PRO A 209 -5.88 -22.43 -7.81
CA PRO A 209 -7.08 -21.83 -8.40
C PRO A 209 -8.27 -21.69 -7.44
N VAL A 210 -8.30 -22.50 -6.36
CA VAL A 210 -9.38 -22.49 -5.36
C VAL A 210 -9.03 -21.68 -4.12
N SER A 211 -7.89 -20.95 -4.15
CA SER A 211 -7.49 -20.02 -3.10
C SER A 211 -7.49 -18.58 -3.62
N ASP A 212 -7.19 -17.64 -2.74
CA ASP A 212 -7.04 -16.25 -3.15
C ASP A 212 -5.76 -16.04 -3.98
N VAL A 213 -5.79 -15.04 -4.85
CA VAL A 213 -4.67 -14.70 -5.74
C VAL A 213 -3.40 -14.47 -4.92
N GLY A 214 -2.27 -15.07 -5.36
CA GLY A 214 -1.00 -14.95 -4.66
C GLY A 214 -0.83 -15.86 -3.46
N HIS A 215 -1.76 -16.81 -3.25
CA HIS A 215 -1.59 -17.99 -2.41
C HIS A 215 -1.17 -19.15 -3.29
N LEU A 216 0.03 -19.67 -3.08
CA LEU A 216 0.62 -20.66 -3.95
C LEU A 216 0.60 -22.06 -3.30
N ARG A 217 0.46 -23.09 -4.15
CA ARG A 217 0.69 -24.48 -3.75
C ARG A 217 2.14 -24.87 -4.02
N TRP A 218 2.79 -25.39 -3.00
CA TRP A 218 4.17 -25.82 -3.09
C TRP A 218 4.24 -27.32 -3.42
N MET A 219 4.90 -27.64 -4.54
CA MET A 219 5.15 -29.02 -4.92
C MET A 219 6.31 -29.60 -4.09
N PRO A 220 6.50 -30.94 -4.04
CA PRO A 220 7.48 -31.54 -3.15
C PRO A 220 8.90 -30.97 -3.28
N ARG A 221 9.37 -30.73 -4.51
CA ARG A 221 10.70 -30.14 -4.77
C ARG A 221 10.77 -28.68 -4.31
N GLY A 222 9.74 -27.90 -4.59
CA GLY A 222 9.68 -26.50 -4.15
C GLY A 222 9.59 -26.39 -2.64
N LYS A 223 8.80 -27.27 -2.00
CA LYS A 223 8.72 -27.34 -0.53
C LYS A 223 10.06 -27.67 0.09
N LEU A 224 10.79 -28.65 -0.47
CA LEU A 224 12.15 -29.00 -0.02
C LEU A 224 13.10 -27.79 -0.11
N ILE A 225 13.11 -27.09 -1.23
CA ILE A 225 13.97 -25.88 -1.39
C ILE A 225 13.61 -24.84 -0.34
N ARG A 226 12.31 -24.59 -0.10
CA ARG A 226 11.87 -23.63 0.91
C ARG A 226 12.32 -24.04 2.31
N ASP A 227 12.25 -25.32 2.66
CA ASP A 227 12.69 -25.80 3.96
C ASP A 227 14.20 -25.69 4.13
N LEU A 228 14.99 -26.04 3.10
CA LEU A 228 16.45 -25.85 3.12
C LEU A 228 16.85 -24.38 3.25
N LEU A 229 16.10 -23.46 2.64
CA LEU A 229 16.32 -22.02 2.83
C LEU A 229 16.01 -21.59 4.27
N ALA A 230 14.95 -22.13 4.87
CA ALA A 230 14.62 -21.88 6.26
C ALA A 230 15.70 -22.40 7.22
N ASP A 231 16.18 -23.62 6.99
CA ASP A 231 17.26 -24.22 7.77
C ASP A 231 18.57 -23.43 7.62
N TYR A 232 18.88 -22.95 6.41
CA TYR A 232 20.04 -22.09 6.16
C TYR A 232 19.98 -20.82 7.02
N VAL A 233 18.83 -20.13 7.06
CA VAL A 233 18.69 -18.93 7.89
C VAL A 233 18.94 -19.22 9.37
N LEU A 234 18.49 -20.37 9.87
CA LEU A 234 18.78 -20.78 11.25
C LEU A 234 20.28 -20.94 11.50
N THR A 235 21.07 -21.38 10.52
CA THR A 235 22.54 -21.48 10.66
C THR A 235 23.22 -20.12 10.82
N LEU A 236 22.58 -19.03 10.38
CA LEU A 236 23.07 -17.66 10.54
C LEU A 236 22.60 -17.04 11.87
N VAL A 237 21.31 -17.16 12.17
CA VAL A 237 20.71 -16.39 13.28
C VAL A 237 20.96 -17.02 14.66
N LEU A 238 21.07 -18.36 14.75
CA LEU A 238 21.35 -19.01 16.04
C LEU A 238 22.75 -18.71 16.59
N PRO A 239 23.84 -18.81 15.79
CA PRO A 239 25.18 -18.38 16.27
C PRO A 239 25.25 -16.89 16.59
N TYR A 240 24.43 -16.05 15.92
CA TYR A 240 24.29 -14.64 16.25
C TYR A 240 23.63 -14.39 17.61
N GLY A 241 23.05 -15.43 18.23
CA GLY A 241 22.42 -15.38 19.55
C GLY A 241 20.92 -15.08 19.50
N ALA A 242 20.29 -15.22 18.35
CA ALA A 242 18.85 -15.05 18.24
C ALA A 242 18.08 -16.19 18.90
N THR A 243 17.02 -15.87 19.63
CA THR A 243 16.13 -16.84 20.28
C THR A 243 14.89 -17.04 19.41
N PRO A 244 14.63 -18.27 18.91
CA PRO A 244 13.45 -18.56 18.13
C PRO A 244 12.15 -18.42 18.95
N VAL A 245 11.15 -17.80 18.37
CA VAL A 245 9.79 -17.69 18.91
C VAL A 245 8.76 -18.06 17.84
N GLU A 246 7.54 -18.32 18.25
CA GLU A 246 6.39 -18.50 17.35
C GLU A 246 5.21 -17.71 17.89
N THR A 247 4.56 -16.95 17.03
CA THR A 247 3.45 -16.06 17.41
C THR A 247 2.21 -16.30 16.55
N PRO A 248 1.01 -15.94 17.02
CA PRO A 248 -0.23 -16.16 16.29
C PRO A 248 -0.24 -15.48 14.92
N VAL A 249 -1.00 -16.05 13.98
CA VAL A 249 -1.20 -15.47 12.64
C VAL A 249 -2.34 -14.44 12.58
N MET A 250 -3.19 -14.37 13.63
CA MET A 250 -4.37 -13.50 13.68
C MET A 250 -4.31 -12.60 14.91
N TYR A 251 -4.68 -11.32 14.74
CA TYR A 251 -4.66 -10.32 15.79
C TYR A 251 -5.98 -9.55 15.83
N ASP A 252 -6.38 -9.14 17.04
CA ASP A 252 -7.58 -8.35 17.31
C ASP A 252 -7.26 -6.86 17.11
N LEU A 253 -7.94 -6.21 16.17
CA LEU A 253 -7.81 -4.76 15.92
C LEU A 253 -8.49 -3.91 17.04
N GLY A 254 -9.13 -4.53 18.02
CA GLY A 254 -9.60 -3.87 19.24
C GLY A 254 -8.47 -3.55 20.24
N ASP A 255 -7.28 -4.18 20.10
CA ASP A 255 -6.08 -3.78 20.86
C ASP A 255 -5.46 -2.56 20.19
N GLN A 256 -5.28 -1.48 20.97
CA GLN A 256 -4.81 -0.19 20.43
C GLN A 256 -3.42 -0.28 19.82
N ALA A 257 -2.48 -0.98 20.45
CA ALA A 257 -1.11 -1.11 19.94
C ALA A 257 -1.07 -1.90 18.61
N ILE A 258 -1.91 -2.94 18.51
CA ILE A 258 -2.08 -3.71 17.26
C ILE A 258 -2.70 -2.82 16.18
N PHE A 259 -3.74 -2.05 16.51
CA PHE A 259 -4.40 -1.16 15.56
C PHE A 259 -3.45 -0.08 15.04
N GLU A 260 -2.76 0.65 15.92
CA GLU A 260 -1.81 1.71 15.55
C GLU A 260 -0.64 1.17 14.70
N HIS A 261 -0.16 -0.03 15.04
CA HIS A 261 0.88 -0.66 14.23
C HIS A 261 0.36 -1.09 12.85
N ALA A 262 -0.84 -1.66 12.79
CA ALA A 262 -1.48 -2.06 11.54
C ALA A 262 -1.80 -0.87 10.63
N ASP A 263 -2.20 0.26 11.21
CA ASP A 263 -2.59 1.47 10.46
C ASP A 263 -1.43 2.05 9.64
N LYS A 264 -0.19 1.94 10.12
CA LYS A 264 1.03 2.35 9.40
C LYS A 264 1.21 1.65 8.05
N PHE A 265 0.57 0.49 7.83
CA PHE A 265 0.68 -0.30 6.60
C PHE A 265 -0.51 -0.13 5.64
N GLY A 266 -1.47 0.74 5.98
CA GLY A 266 -2.60 1.12 5.14
C GLY A 266 -3.56 -0.03 4.81
N GLU A 267 -4.21 0.05 3.66
CA GLU A 267 -5.32 -0.84 3.28
C GLU A 267 -4.90 -2.26 2.84
N ARG A 268 -3.61 -2.55 2.70
CA ARG A 268 -3.12 -3.84 2.17
C ARG A 268 -3.11 -4.93 3.24
N GLN A 269 -4.25 -5.14 3.91
CA GLN A 269 -4.43 -6.07 5.02
C GLN A 269 -5.64 -6.97 4.78
N TYR A 270 -5.56 -8.22 5.24
CA TYR A 270 -6.72 -9.09 5.36
C TYR A 270 -7.43 -8.81 6.67
N ARG A 271 -8.54 -8.08 6.63
CA ARG A 271 -9.41 -7.81 7.77
C ARG A 271 -10.69 -8.62 7.66
N PHE A 272 -11.15 -9.19 8.76
CA PHE A 272 -12.36 -10.01 8.82
C PHE A 272 -12.99 -9.99 10.22
N LYS A 273 -14.25 -10.44 10.33
CA LYS A 273 -14.94 -10.56 11.61
C LYS A 273 -14.84 -12.00 12.13
N SER A 274 -14.53 -12.15 13.42
CA SER A 274 -14.62 -13.39 14.17
C SER A 274 -15.50 -13.16 15.39
N GLY A 275 -16.77 -13.59 15.31
CA GLY A 275 -17.80 -13.20 16.25
C GLY A 275 -17.99 -11.68 16.25
N ASN A 276 -17.84 -11.04 17.40
CA ASN A 276 -17.99 -9.59 17.56
C ASN A 276 -16.64 -8.82 17.42
N ARG A 277 -15.53 -9.52 17.14
CA ARG A 277 -14.20 -8.91 17.04
C ARG A 277 -13.80 -8.65 15.60
N ASN A 278 -13.16 -7.50 15.36
CA ASN A 278 -12.50 -7.19 14.10
C ASN A 278 -11.07 -7.73 14.16
N MET A 279 -10.78 -8.69 13.33
CA MET A 279 -9.50 -9.38 13.29
C MET A 279 -8.75 -9.03 12.01
N MET A 280 -7.42 -9.21 12.04
CA MET A 280 -6.58 -9.17 10.84
C MET A 280 -5.65 -10.39 10.80
N LEU A 281 -5.22 -10.77 9.59
CA LEU A 281 -4.07 -11.66 9.40
C LEU A 281 -2.79 -10.82 9.40
N ARG A 282 -1.77 -11.28 10.14
CA ARG A 282 -0.49 -10.57 10.23
C ARG A 282 0.22 -10.53 8.88
N PHE A 283 0.93 -9.46 8.63
CA PHE A 283 1.84 -9.34 7.49
C PHE A 283 3.33 -9.30 7.90
N ALA A 284 3.63 -9.37 9.20
CA ALA A 284 4.97 -9.44 9.77
C ALA A 284 4.90 -10.06 11.18
N ALA A 285 6.04 -10.52 11.71
CA ALA A 285 6.14 -11.09 13.06
C ALA A 285 6.13 -10.03 14.17
N CYS A 286 6.42 -8.76 13.85
CA CYS A 286 6.51 -7.66 14.83
C CYS A 286 5.29 -7.56 15.76
N PHE A 287 4.08 -7.85 15.27
CA PHE A 287 2.85 -7.84 16.10
C PHE A 287 2.97 -8.75 17.32
N GLY A 288 3.45 -9.98 17.13
CA GLY A 288 3.61 -10.94 18.19
C GLY A 288 4.89 -10.73 19.01
N MET A 289 6.00 -10.46 18.34
CA MET A 289 7.29 -10.25 19.02
C MET A 289 7.25 -9.06 19.98
N PHE A 290 6.67 -7.92 19.58
CA PHE A 290 6.54 -6.78 20.47
C PHE A 290 5.56 -7.04 21.62
N SER A 291 4.51 -7.86 21.41
CA SER A 291 3.65 -8.30 22.50
C SER A 291 4.41 -9.17 23.51
N ILE A 292 5.23 -10.10 23.04
CA ILE A 292 6.10 -10.90 23.90
C ILE A 292 7.05 -9.99 24.69
N MET A 293 7.75 -9.08 24.03
CA MET A 293 8.70 -8.15 24.67
C MET A 293 8.01 -7.26 25.71
N ARG A 294 6.79 -6.78 25.43
CA ARG A 294 5.99 -5.98 26.37
C ARG A 294 5.68 -6.75 27.66
N ASP A 295 5.36 -8.04 27.53
CA ASP A 295 4.90 -8.87 28.64
C ASP A 295 6.07 -9.56 29.40
N MET A 296 7.29 -9.52 28.83
CA MET A 296 8.48 -10.06 29.48
C MET A 296 9.05 -9.11 30.55
N HIS A 297 9.66 -9.71 31.57
CA HIS A 297 10.52 -8.96 32.48
C HIS A 297 11.94 -8.88 31.91
N ILE A 298 12.32 -7.72 31.35
CA ILE A 298 13.59 -7.50 30.68
C ILE A 298 14.55 -6.80 31.65
N SER A 299 15.68 -7.42 31.89
CA SER A 299 16.80 -6.84 32.67
C SER A 299 17.84 -6.24 31.72
N PRO A 300 18.53 -5.15 32.11
CA PRO A 300 19.66 -4.62 31.33
C PRO A 300 20.72 -5.67 31.00
N ASN A 301 20.91 -6.68 31.87
CA ASN A 301 21.86 -7.77 31.64
C ASN A 301 21.43 -8.78 30.56
N THR A 302 20.19 -8.69 30.08
CA THR A 302 19.68 -9.57 29.01
C THR A 302 19.66 -8.87 27.64
N LEU A 303 20.15 -7.66 27.57
CA LEU A 303 20.28 -6.89 26.35
C LEU A 303 21.72 -7.00 25.77
N PRO A 304 21.85 -6.94 24.43
CA PRO A 304 20.80 -6.89 23.43
C PRO A 304 20.02 -8.21 23.36
N MET A 305 18.68 -8.12 23.34
CA MET A 305 17.82 -9.29 23.23
C MET A 305 17.38 -9.46 21.77
N LYS A 306 17.73 -10.59 21.18
CA LYS A 306 17.48 -10.90 19.77
C LYS A 306 16.41 -11.99 19.69
N MET A 307 15.27 -11.66 19.09
CA MET A 307 14.17 -12.61 18.83
C MET A 307 14.03 -12.87 17.35
N TYR A 308 13.86 -14.13 16.99
CA TYR A 308 13.72 -14.59 15.62
C TYR A 308 12.43 -15.41 15.46
N GLU A 309 11.68 -15.15 14.39
CA GLU A 309 10.56 -15.98 13.97
C GLU A 309 10.64 -16.29 12.48
N LEU A 310 10.59 -17.57 12.13
CA LEU A 310 10.28 -17.96 10.77
C LEU A 310 8.76 -17.85 10.58
N SER A 311 8.30 -16.68 10.17
CA SER A 311 6.89 -16.42 9.89
C SER A 311 6.45 -17.18 8.64
N THR A 312 6.07 -18.47 8.81
CA THR A 312 5.68 -19.34 7.69
C THR A 312 4.49 -18.78 6.92
N TYR A 313 3.60 -18.08 7.62
CA TYR A 313 2.43 -17.43 7.05
C TYR A 313 2.39 -15.96 7.44
N SER A 314 2.76 -15.10 6.48
CA SER A 314 2.56 -13.67 6.50
C SER A 314 1.67 -13.29 5.32
N PHE A 315 0.76 -12.33 5.52
CA PHE A 315 -0.30 -12.04 4.56
C PHE A 315 -0.34 -10.56 4.22
N ARG A 316 -0.32 -10.22 2.93
CA ARG A 316 -0.47 -8.85 2.45
C ARG A 316 -1.45 -8.80 1.30
N HIS A 317 -2.51 -8.04 1.42
CA HIS A 317 -3.53 -7.92 0.39
C HIS A 317 -3.05 -7.05 -0.78
N GLU A 318 -2.16 -7.60 -1.61
CA GLU A 318 -1.69 -6.95 -2.84
C GLU A 318 -2.82 -6.81 -3.86
N GLN A 319 -2.81 -5.75 -4.68
CA GLN A 319 -3.79 -5.56 -5.73
C GLN A 319 -3.69 -6.69 -6.77
N LYS A 320 -4.84 -7.06 -7.37
CA LYS A 320 -4.91 -8.21 -8.29
C LYS A 320 -3.91 -8.15 -9.45
N GLY A 321 -3.62 -6.97 -9.98
CA GLY A 321 -2.67 -6.77 -11.08
C GLY A 321 -1.19 -6.71 -10.65
N GLU A 322 -0.91 -6.67 -9.34
CA GLU A 322 0.45 -6.57 -8.80
C GLU A 322 1.06 -7.93 -8.46
N VAL A 323 0.21 -8.95 -8.22
CA VAL A 323 0.66 -10.30 -7.85
C VAL A 323 1.34 -10.98 -9.03
N ILE A 324 2.59 -11.44 -8.80
CA ILE A 324 3.38 -12.04 -9.87
C ILE A 324 4.34 -13.13 -9.36
N GLY A 325 4.01 -14.39 -9.64
CA GLY A 325 4.83 -15.56 -9.35
C GLY A 325 5.32 -15.58 -7.91
N LEU A 326 6.64 -15.76 -7.72
CA LEU A 326 7.29 -15.78 -6.41
C LEU A 326 7.80 -14.40 -5.94
N LYS A 327 7.66 -13.36 -6.76
CA LYS A 327 8.18 -12.03 -6.43
C LYS A 327 7.21 -11.15 -5.67
N ARG A 328 5.91 -11.29 -5.91
CA ARG A 328 4.90 -10.51 -5.22
C ARG A 328 3.68 -11.38 -4.91
N LEU A 329 3.54 -11.70 -3.65
CA LEU A 329 2.61 -12.68 -3.11
C LEU A 329 1.64 -12.02 -2.12
N ARG A 330 0.50 -12.67 -1.91
CA ARG A 330 -0.42 -12.34 -0.81
C ARG A 330 -0.20 -13.20 0.42
N ALA A 331 0.41 -14.37 0.27
CA ALA A 331 0.84 -15.23 1.38
C ALA A 331 2.28 -15.65 1.15
N PHE A 332 3.15 -15.44 2.12
CA PHE A 332 4.59 -15.69 1.99
C PHE A 332 5.20 -16.11 3.33
N THR A 333 6.39 -16.69 3.26
CA THR A 333 7.23 -16.99 4.42
C THR A 333 8.30 -15.92 4.54
N MET A 334 8.50 -15.39 5.74
CA MET A 334 9.49 -14.38 6.01
C MET A 334 10.29 -14.73 7.28
N PRO A 335 11.63 -14.70 7.22
CA PRO A 335 12.47 -14.74 8.40
C PRO A 335 12.51 -13.33 9.01
N ASP A 336 11.90 -13.17 10.17
CA ASP A 336 11.84 -11.92 10.91
C ASP A 336 12.78 -11.98 12.12
N MET A 337 13.56 -10.93 12.34
CA MET A 337 14.36 -10.78 13.53
C MET A 337 14.22 -9.37 14.11
N HIS A 338 14.02 -9.29 15.43
CA HIS A 338 13.97 -8.02 16.15
C HIS A 338 15.01 -8.04 17.28
N THR A 339 15.78 -6.97 17.37
CA THR A 339 16.78 -6.79 18.43
C THR A 339 16.37 -5.62 19.31
N LEU A 340 16.18 -5.87 20.60
CA LEU A 340 15.98 -4.83 21.59
C LEU A 340 17.34 -4.46 22.17
N CYS A 341 17.75 -3.20 22.00
CA CYS A 341 19.04 -2.67 22.39
C CYS A 341 18.94 -1.73 23.61
N THR A 342 20.03 -1.54 24.31
CA THR A 342 20.12 -0.65 25.48
C THR A 342 20.11 0.82 25.04
N ASP A 343 20.86 1.13 23.98
CA ASP A 343 21.10 2.47 23.48
C ASP A 343 21.35 2.49 21.96
N MET A 344 21.56 3.71 21.42
CA MET A 344 21.80 3.89 20.00
C MET A 344 23.12 3.25 19.51
N PRO A 345 24.26 3.36 20.20
CA PRO A 345 25.48 2.68 19.79
C PRO A 345 25.30 1.16 19.62
N GLU A 346 24.61 0.49 20.55
CA GLU A 346 24.31 -0.94 20.46
C GLU A 346 23.35 -1.26 19.31
N ALA A 347 22.39 -0.36 19.04
CA ALA A 347 21.47 -0.49 17.91
C ALA A 347 22.19 -0.37 16.56
N LEU A 348 23.10 0.59 16.41
CA LEU A 348 23.92 0.75 15.21
C LEU A 348 24.84 -0.44 14.97
N GLN A 349 25.48 -0.96 16.03
CA GLN A 349 26.28 -2.19 15.93
C GLN A 349 25.42 -3.37 15.51
N SER A 350 24.26 -3.58 16.12
CA SER A 350 23.32 -4.65 15.75
C SER A 350 22.84 -4.54 14.31
N PHE A 351 22.65 -3.32 13.81
CA PHE A 351 22.29 -3.06 12.41
C PHE A 351 23.43 -3.49 11.46
N GLU A 352 24.69 -3.10 11.76
CA GLU A 352 25.86 -3.50 10.96
C GLU A 352 25.98 -5.04 10.88
N GLU A 353 25.83 -5.73 12.00
CA GLU A 353 25.93 -7.20 12.10
C GLU A 353 24.82 -7.88 11.26
N GLN A 354 23.58 -7.38 11.32
CA GLN A 354 22.46 -7.92 10.55
C GLN A 354 22.58 -7.60 9.05
N LEU A 355 23.08 -6.42 8.71
CA LEU A 355 23.37 -6.06 7.32
C LEU A 355 24.47 -6.98 6.75
N ALA A 356 25.51 -7.27 7.51
CA ALA A 356 26.57 -8.21 7.10
C ALA A 356 26.01 -9.62 6.82
N MET A 357 25.10 -10.12 7.66
CA MET A 357 24.41 -11.40 7.39
C MET A 357 23.59 -11.37 6.10
N GLY A 358 22.93 -10.23 5.81
CA GLY A 358 22.22 -10.03 4.54
C GLY A 358 23.17 -10.12 3.34
N TRP A 359 24.32 -9.45 3.41
CA TRP A 359 25.35 -9.51 2.35
C TRP A 359 25.95 -10.91 2.21
N GLU A 360 26.18 -11.63 3.30
CA GLU A 360 26.65 -13.03 3.29
C GLU A 360 25.64 -13.93 2.58
N THR A 361 24.37 -13.82 2.94
CA THR A 361 23.27 -14.56 2.27
C THR A 361 23.27 -14.32 0.77
N GLY A 362 23.44 -13.08 0.35
CA GLY A 362 23.52 -12.74 -1.08
C GLY A 362 24.70 -13.41 -1.79
N ARG A 363 25.86 -13.42 -1.16
CA ARG A 363 27.06 -14.08 -1.70
C ARG A 363 26.88 -15.60 -1.80
N ASP A 364 26.32 -16.23 -0.77
CA ASP A 364 26.12 -17.67 -0.72
C ASP A 364 25.15 -18.17 -1.79
N PHE A 365 24.15 -17.36 -2.12
CA PHE A 365 23.20 -17.66 -3.21
C PHE A 365 23.64 -17.14 -4.59
N GLY A 366 24.83 -16.54 -4.68
CA GLY A 366 25.33 -15.99 -5.94
C GLY A 366 24.45 -14.85 -6.51
N THR A 367 23.75 -14.10 -5.63
CA THR A 367 22.91 -12.97 -6.02
C THR A 367 23.68 -11.66 -5.95
N HIS A 368 23.40 -10.75 -6.90
CA HIS A 368 23.93 -9.39 -6.85
C HIS A 368 23.02 -8.55 -5.97
N LEU A 369 23.42 -8.34 -4.72
CA LEU A 369 22.70 -7.44 -3.84
C LEU A 369 23.02 -5.98 -4.19
N VAL A 370 22.02 -5.13 -4.06
CA VAL A 370 22.09 -3.68 -4.19
C VAL A 370 21.37 -3.05 -3.00
N GLY A 371 21.86 -1.90 -2.51
CA GLY A 371 21.37 -1.29 -1.28
C GLY A 371 20.72 0.07 -1.48
N VAL A 372 19.65 0.30 -0.72
CA VAL A 372 19.07 1.62 -0.46
C VAL A 372 19.11 1.83 1.04
N PHE A 373 19.68 2.94 1.48
CA PHE A 373 19.61 3.38 2.88
C PHE A 373 18.67 4.56 2.99
N ARG A 374 17.69 4.47 3.88
CA ARG A 374 16.69 5.51 4.13
C ARG A 374 16.76 5.98 5.56
N SER A 375 16.82 7.29 5.76
CA SER A 375 16.79 7.87 7.09
C SER A 375 16.12 9.25 7.08
N THR A 376 15.72 9.74 8.25
CA THR A 376 15.42 11.15 8.45
C THR A 376 16.68 11.98 8.32
N ARG A 377 16.54 13.29 8.08
CA ARG A 377 17.67 14.22 7.97
C ARG A 377 18.46 14.28 9.27
N ASP A 378 17.76 14.42 10.40
CA ASP A 378 18.40 14.52 11.72
C ASP A 378 19.25 13.27 12.01
N PHE A 379 18.72 12.07 11.72
CA PHE A 379 19.50 10.83 11.89
C PHE A 379 20.73 10.79 10.99
N TYR A 380 20.60 11.20 9.72
CA TYR A 380 21.73 11.20 8.78
C TYR A 380 22.82 12.17 9.23
N GLU A 381 22.45 13.39 9.61
CA GLU A 381 23.41 14.42 10.07
C GLU A 381 24.14 14.01 11.37
N GLU A 382 23.41 13.36 12.31
CA GLU A 382 24.01 12.87 13.56
C GLU A 382 24.95 11.67 13.34
N HIS A 383 24.66 10.83 12.34
CA HIS A 383 25.34 9.55 12.11
C HIS A 383 26.03 9.44 10.74
N GLU A 384 26.35 10.55 10.09
CA GLU A 384 26.93 10.58 8.73
C GLU A 384 28.19 9.72 8.61
N ASP A 385 29.10 9.80 9.58
CA ASP A 385 30.35 9.01 9.60
C ASP A 385 30.06 7.51 9.72
N TRP A 386 29.03 7.14 10.47
CA TRP A 386 28.59 5.76 10.56
C TRP A 386 27.99 5.27 9.24
N VAL A 387 27.18 6.09 8.54
CA VAL A 387 26.63 5.76 7.22
C VAL A 387 27.76 5.56 6.20
N LYS A 388 28.75 6.46 6.17
CA LYS A 388 29.94 6.32 5.31
C LYS A 388 30.70 5.02 5.57
N LYS A 389 30.93 4.69 6.86
CA LYS A 389 31.56 3.42 7.24
C LYS A 389 30.75 2.22 6.77
N MET A 390 29.44 2.21 6.99
CA MET A 390 28.53 1.13 6.55
C MET A 390 28.59 0.91 5.02
N VAL A 391 28.61 1.98 4.23
CA VAL A 391 28.76 1.90 2.78
C VAL A 391 30.15 1.39 2.39
N ALA A 392 31.21 1.86 3.04
CA ALA A 392 32.57 1.37 2.80
C ALA A 392 32.68 -0.15 3.09
N ASP A 393 32.14 -0.61 4.21
CA ASP A 393 32.17 -2.01 4.63
C ASP A 393 31.36 -2.93 3.68
N SER A 394 30.32 -2.39 3.04
CA SER A 394 29.53 -3.14 2.03
C SER A 394 30.29 -3.38 0.73
N ALA A 395 31.33 -2.58 0.43
CA ALA A 395 32.14 -2.58 -0.78
C ALA A 395 31.34 -2.40 -2.09
N VAL A 396 30.11 -1.89 -2.01
CA VAL A 396 29.23 -1.56 -3.16
C VAL A 396 28.63 -0.18 -2.98
N PRO A 397 28.30 0.54 -4.06
CA PRO A 397 27.58 1.80 -3.95
C PRO A 397 26.16 1.57 -3.40
N MET A 398 25.68 2.52 -2.60
CA MET A 398 24.32 2.54 -2.07
C MET A 398 23.58 3.80 -2.49
N LEU A 399 22.30 3.66 -2.78
CA LEU A 399 21.40 4.79 -2.92
C LEU A 399 21.02 5.28 -1.51
N ILE A 400 21.26 6.54 -1.24
CA ILE A 400 20.88 7.20 0.03
C ILE A 400 19.63 8.02 -0.25
N GLU A 401 18.60 7.82 0.56
CA GLU A 401 17.36 8.58 0.54
C GLU A 401 17.17 9.25 1.90
N ILE A 402 17.25 10.57 1.91
CA ILE A 402 16.94 11.39 3.09
C ILE A 402 15.47 11.77 3.00
N LEU A 403 14.71 11.29 3.98
CA LEU A 403 13.29 11.60 4.11
C LEU A 403 13.14 13.03 4.63
N SER A 404 12.21 13.80 4.11
CA SER A 404 11.82 15.05 4.77
C SER A 404 10.98 14.74 6.00
N ASP A 405 11.15 15.50 7.04
CA ASP A 405 10.39 15.45 8.30
C ASP A 405 8.90 15.75 8.09
#